data_dcccc6b4abb03f75eb8f0c8ec1b3ba47
#
_entry.id   dcccc6b4abb03f75eb8f0c8ec1b3ba47
#
_cell.length_a   1.000
_cell.length_b   1.000
_cell.length_c   1.000
_cell.angle_alpha   90.00
_cell.angle_beta   90.00
_cell.angle_gamma   90.00
#
_symmetry.space_group_name_H-M   'P 1'
#
loop_
_entity.id
_entity.type
_entity.pdbx_description
1 polymer ?
#
loop_
_entity_poly.entity_id
_entity_poly.type
_entity_poly.pdbx_seq_one_letter_code
_entity_poly.pdbx_strand_id
1 'polypeptide(L)'
;MSTLIRPELSKENPYYISKHRYYELKHFCLQYHEWKELYLSLDIYNHEKTENYTDSTPHLAMIKMECERNIHLVERVAKETDESLAKYIFKAVTEDDISFTYLKTVMNIPCGKDMYYDRYRRFFWLLDKERQ
;
A
#
# COMPACT_ATOMS: atom_id res chain seq x y z
N MET A 1 -10.10 -15.16 -13.56
CA MET A 1 -10.90 -14.50 -12.63
C MET A 1 -10.26 -14.55 -11.27
N SER A 2 -10.69 -13.68 -10.52
CA SER A 2 -10.08 -13.53 -9.26
C SER A 2 -10.50 -14.61 -8.29
N THR A 3 -9.55 -15.28 -7.76
CA THR A 3 -9.79 -16.22 -6.71
C THR A 3 -9.33 -15.62 -5.40
N LEU A 4 -9.35 -14.32 -5.35
CA LEU A 4 -8.82 -13.64 -4.20
C LEU A 4 -9.58 -14.00 -2.94
N ILE A 5 -8.83 -14.16 -1.89
CA ILE A 5 -9.39 -14.26 -0.57
C ILE A 5 -9.94 -12.90 -0.22
N ARG A 6 -11.18 -12.88 0.17
CA ARG A 6 -11.83 -11.62 0.51
C ARG A 6 -11.87 -11.47 2.01
N PRO A 7 -11.36 -10.37 2.52
CA PRO A 7 -11.40 -10.16 3.96
C PRO A 7 -12.81 -10.21 4.54
N GLU A 8 -13.80 -9.87 3.73
CA GLU A 8 -15.17 -9.77 4.21
C GLU A 8 -15.92 -11.09 4.24
N LEU A 9 -15.30 -12.19 3.80
CA LEU A 9 -16.04 -13.45 3.68
C LEU A 9 -16.58 -13.98 4.99
N SER A 10 -15.92 -13.67 6.11
CA SER A 10 -16.37 -14.16 7.39
C SER A 10 -16.32 -13.04 8.41
N LYS A 11 -17.48 -12.70 8.96
CA LYS A 11 -17.53 -11.68 9.99
C LYS A 11 -16.91 -12.15 11.30
N GLU A 12 -16.68 -13.44 11.43
CA GLU A 12 -16.03 -13.98 12.61
C GLU A 12 -14.52 -13.91 12.53
N ASN A 13 -13.99 -13.64 11.36
CA ASN A 13 -12.55 -13.48 11.21
C ASN A 13 -12.12 -12.23 11.96
N PRO A 14 -11.08 -12.32 12.81
CA PRO A 14 -10.66 -11.16 13.59
C PRO A 14 -10.21 -9.98 12.73
N TYR A 15 -9.87 -10.23 11.48
CA TYR A 15 -9.43 -9.16 10.57
C TYR A 15 -10.50 -8.80 9.57
N TYR A 16 -11.75 -9.01 9.93
CA TYR A 16 -12.85 -8.70 9.03
C TYR A 16 -12.97 -7.19 8.79
N ILE A 17 -13.12 -6.81 7.53
CA ILE A 17 -13.59 -5.49 7.14
C ILE A 17 -14.60 -5.71 6.01
N SER A 18 -15.47 -4.71 5.79
CA SER A 18 -16.50 -4.87 4.79
C SER A 18 -15.89 -4.89 3.39
N LYS A 19 -16.63 -5.46 2.45
CA LYS A 19 -16.16 -5.59 1.08
C LYS A 19 -15.81 -4.25 0.45
N HIS A 20 -16.69 -3.27 0.61
CA HIS A 20 -16.46 -1.98 -0.03
C HIS A 20 -15.32 -1.23 0.64
N ARG A 21 -15.17 -1.38 1.96
CA ARG A 21 -14.03 -0.76 2.64
C ARG A 21 -12.73 -1.40 2.17
N TYR A 22 -12.74 -2.72 1.97
CA TYR A 22 -11.56 -3.39 1.45
C TYR A 22 -11.16 -2.79 0.10
N TYR A 23 -12.13 -2.60 -0.81
CA TYR A 23 -11.81 -2.05 -2.12
C TYR A 23 -11.28 -0.62 -2.02
N GLU A 24 -11.84 0.19 -1.12
CA GLU A 24 -11.31 1.53 -0.91
C GLU A 24 -9.84 1.49 -0.53
N LEU A 25 -9.52 0.62 0.42
CA LEU A 25 -8.14 0.53 0.91
C LEU A 25 -7.21 -0.07 -0.13
N LYS A 26 -7.70 -1.04 -0.89
CA LYS A 26 -6.90 -1.63 -1.97
C LYS A 26 -6.60 -0.57 -3.03
N HIS A 27 -7.60 0.20 -3.43
CA HIS A 27 -7.37 1.24 -4.42
C HIS A 27 -6.46 2.34 -3.88
N PHE A 28 -6.54 2.63 -2.59
CA PHE A 28 -5.62 3.55 -1.98
C PHE A 28 -4.18 3.06 -2.17
N CYS A 29 -3.93 1.80 -1.85
CA CYS A 29 -2.58 1.24 -1.95
C CYS A 29 -2.09 1.17 -3.39
N LEU A 30 -2.98 0.96 -4.35
CA LEU A 30 -2.59 0.88 -5.74
C LEU A 30 -2.07 2.19 -6.30
N GLN A 31 -2.26 3.28 -5.59
CA GLN A 31 -1.71 4.57 -5.99
C GLN A 31 -0.25 4.74 -5.57
N TYR A 32 0.31 3.75 -4.88
CA TYR A 32 1.65 3.88 -4.31
C TYR A 32 2.69 4.35 -5.33
N HIS A 33 2.71 3.72 -6.49
CA HIS A 33 3.72 4.06 -7.50
C HIS A 33 3.47 5.43 -8.11
N GLU A 34 2.21 5.86 -8.17
CA GLU A 34 1.89 7.20 -8.62
C GLU A 34 2.40 8.23 -7.61
N TRP A 35 2.25 7.95 -6.32
CA TRP A 35 2.80 8.85 -5.31
C TRP A 35 4.31 8.95 -5.40
N LYS A 36 4.98 7.83 -5.65
CA LYS A 36 6.44 7.85 -5.77
C LYS A 36 6.88 8.69 -6.96
N GLU A 37 6.22 8.51 -8.09
CA GLU A 37 6.55 9.28 -9.28
C GLU A 37 6.31 10.76 -9.07
N LEU A 38 5.18 11.09 -8.48
CA LEU A 38 4.85 12.50 -8.23
C LEU A 38 5.82 13.11 -7.23
N TYR A 39 6.14 12.38 -6.17
CA TYR A 39 7.09 12.85 -5.18
C TYR A 39 8.43 13.18 -5.82
N LEU A 40 8.92 12.26 -6.65
CA LEU A 40 10.22 12.47 -7.31
C LEU A 40 10.18 13.63 -8.28
N SER A 41 9.08 13.77 -9.01
CA SER A 41 8.93 14.89 -9.94
C SER A 41 8.96 16.22 -9.21
N LEU A 42 8.26 16.30 -8.07
CA LEU A 42 8.21 17.54 -7.32
C LEU A 42 9.54 17.83 -6.66
N ASP A 43 10.26 16.79 -6.25
CA ASP A 43 11.56 16.96 -5.65
C ASP A 43 12.55 17.57 -6.65
N ILE A 44 12.53 17.05 -7.87
CA ILE A 44 13.38 17.57 -8.95
C ILE A 44 12.98 18.99 -9.29
N TYR A 45 11.68 19.23 -9.39
CA TYR A 45 11.17 20.57 -9.72
C TYR A 45 11.63 21.59 -8.68
N ASN A 46 11.46 21.27 -7.41
CA ASN A 46 11.86 22.19 -6.35
C ASN A 46 13.36 22.44 -6.36
N HIS A 47 14.13 21.41 -6.66
CA HIS A 47 15.58 21.53 -6.73
C HIS A 47 16.01 22.49 -7.82
N GLU A 48 15.38 22.36 -9.00
CA GLU A 48 15.73 23.20 -10.13
C GLU A 48 15.25 24.62 -9.98
N LYS A 49 14.25 24.84 -9.14
CA LYS A 49 13.63 26.15 -8.96
C LYS A 49 14.13 26.90 -7.74
N THR A 50 15.18 26.40 -7.11
CA THR A 50 15.63 27.04 -5.87
C THR A 50 16.00 28.50 -6.07
N GLU A 51 16.55 28.84 -7.22
CA GLU A 51 16.95 30.22 -7.49
C GLU A 51 15.85 31.05 -8.13
N ASN A 52 14.86 30.37 -8.70
CA ASN A 52 13.75 31.03 -9.34
C ASN A 52 12.47 30.72 -8.64
N TYR A 53 12.45 31.08 -7.38
CA TYR A 53 11.31 30.82 -6.52
C TYR A 53 10.03 31.37 -7.09
N THR A 54 8.94 30.63 -6.96
CA THR A 54 7.63 31.06 -7.42
C THR A 54 6.61 30.91 -6.30
N ASP A 55 5.46 31.54 -6.50
CA ASP A 55 4.40 31.52 -5.51
C ASP A 55 3.70 30.17 -5.39
N SER A 56 3.89 29.27 -6.36
CA SER A 56 3.23 27.99 -6.33
C SER A 56 3.89 27.01 -5.35
N THR A 57 5.03 27.38 -4.80
CA THR A 57 5.80 26.49 -3.94
C THR A 57 5.01 25.96 -2.74
N PRO A 58 4.23 26.77 -2.00
CA PRO A 58 3.49 26.23 -0.86
C PRO A 58 2.52 25.13 -1.24
N HIS A 59 1.80 25.31 -2.36
CA HIS A 59 0.84 24.31 -2.80
C HIS A 59 1.56 23.01 -3.19
N LEU A 60 2.63 23.13 -3.94
CA LEU A 60 3.40 21.95 -4.37
C LEU A 60 4.03 21.27 -3.19
N ALA A 61 4.48 22.03 -2.18
CA ALA A 61 5.03 21.43 -0.98
C ALA A 61 3.99 20.60 -0.24
N MET A 62 2.75 21.06 -0.19
CA MET A 62 1.68 20.31 0.45
C MET A 62 1.41 19.01 -0.27
N ILE A 63 1.39 19.04 -1.60
CA ILE A 63 1.18 17.83 -2.38
C ILE A 63 2.31 16.84 -2.13
N LYS A 64 3.54 17.34 -2.11
CA LYS A 64 4.70 16.48 -1.86
C LYS A 64 4.64 15.84 -0.49
N MET A 65 4.25 16.62 0.51
CA MET A 65 4.13 16.10 1.87
C MET A 65 3.06 15.02 1.95
N GLU A 66 1.96 15.20 1.25
CA GLU A 66 0.89 14.22 1.27
C GLU A 66 1.34 12.92 0.60
N CYS A 67 2.05 13.03 -0.52
CA CYS A 67 2.61 11.85 -1.17
C CYS A 67 3.53 11.09 -0.22
N GLU A 68 4.41 11.82 0.44
CA GLU A 68 5.35 11.21 1.37
C GLU A 68 4.65 10.52 2.52
N ARG A 69 3.63 11.17 3.06
CA ARG A 69 2.86 10.59 4.17
C ARG A 69 2.19 9.29 3.75
N ASN A 70 1.58 9.27 2.56
CA ASN A 70 0.90 8.09 2.07
C ASN A 70 1.87 6.96 1.76
N ILE A 71 3.00 7.29 1.16
CA ILE A 71 4.05 6.32 0.88
C ILE A 71 4.48 5.64 2.18
N HIS A 72 4.80 6.45 3.19
CA HIS A 72 5.28 5.92 4.46
C HIS A 72 4.21 5.12 5.18
N LEU A 73 2.96 5.51 5.05
CA LEU A 73 1.87 4.77 5.70
C LEU A 73 1.81 3.35 5.16
N VAL A 74 1.80 3.17 3.84
CA VAL A 74 1.71 1.84 3.26
C VAL A 74 2.93 1.00 3.66
N GLU A 75 4.11 1.59 3.59
CA GLU A 75 5.33 0.87 3.95
C GLU A 75 5.33 0.47 5.43
N ARG A 76 4.90 1.37 6.29
CA ARG A 76 4.89 1.11 7.73
C ARG A 76 3.88 0.01 8.08
N VAL A 77 2.69 0.08 7.50
CA VAL A 77 1.67 -0.92 7.82
C VAL A 77 2.09 -2.30 7.33
N ALA A 78 2.77 -2.38 6.19
CA ALA A 78 3.29 -3.66 5.72
C ALA A 78 4.26 -4.26 6.73
N LYS A 79 5.15 -3.45 7.27
CA LYS A 79 6.09 -3.93 8.28
C LYS A 79 5.38 -4.34 9.56
N GLU A 80 4.39 -3.57 9.98
CA GLU A 80 3.65 -3.87 11.20
C GLU A 80 2.83 -5.13 11.06
N THR A 81 2.43 -5.44 9.84
CA THR A 81 1.65 -6.66 9.59
C THR A 81 2.47 -7.90 9.88
N ASP A 82 3.68 -7.98 9.33
CA ASP A 82 4.57 -9.12 9.52
C ASP A 82 5.90 -8.75 8.94
N GLU A 83 6.88 -8.52 9.78
CA GLU A 83 8.15 -8.00 9.31
C GLU A 83 8.84 -8.93 8.32
N SER A 84 8.74 -10.23 8.55
CA SER A 84 9.41 -11.19 7.68
C SER A 84 8.71 -11.36 6.33
N LEU A 85 7.43 -11.03 6.24
CA LEU A 85 6.68 -11.13 5.00
C LEU A 85 6.35 -9.78 4.40
N ALA A 86 6.90 -8.71 4.98
CA ALA A 86 6.49 -7.35 4.61
C ALA A 86 6.66 -7.07 3.12
N LYS A 87 7.78 -7.49 2.52
CA LYS A 87 8.00 -7.18 1.11
C LYS A 87 7.02 -7.89 0.18
N TYR A 88 6.57 -9.07 0.58
CA TYR A 88 5.60 -9.81 -0.22
C TYR A 88 4.22 -9.22 -0.09
N ILE A 89 3.84 -8.85 1.13
CA ILE A 89 2.58 -8.17 1.36
C ILE A 89 2.57 -6.82 0.63
N PHE A 90 3.67 -6.08 0.75
CA PHE A 90 3.80 -4.80 0.07
C PHE A 90 3.59 -4.94 -1.43
N LYS A 91 4.23 -5.94 -2.04
CA LYS A 91 4.08 -6.19 -3.48
C LYS A 91 2.61 -6.45 -3.82
N ALA A 92 1.96 -7.30 -3.03
CA ALA A 92 0.59 -7.70 -3.31
C ALA A 92 -0.40 -6.54 -3.17
N VAL A 93 -0.17 -5.62 -2.23
CA VAL A 93 -1.14 -4.54 -2.00
C VAL A 93 -0.91 -3.35 -2.91
N THR A 94 0.30 -3.17 -3.44
CA THR A 94 0.61 -2.01 -4.28
C THR A 94 0.57 -2.30 -5.76
N GLU A 95 0.30 -3.53 -6.16
CA GLU A 95 0.22 -3.90 -7.57
C GLU A 95 -1.00 -4.76 -7.81
N ASP A 96 -1.52 -4.68 -9.03
CA ASP A 96 -2.66 -5.50 -9.44
C ASP A 96 -2.22 -6.92 -9.74
N ASP A 97 -3.12 -7.87 -9.51
CA ASP A 97 -2.99 -9.23 -10.02
C ASP A 97 -1.78 -9.97 -9.48
N ILE A 98 -1.38 -9.65 -8.26
CA ILE A 98 -0.31 -10.40 -7.60
C ILE A 98 -0.95 -11.51 -6.78
N SER A 99 -0.88 -12.72 -7.28
CA SER A 99 -1.46 -13.88 -6.62
C SER A 99 -0.43 -14.54 -5.72
N PHE A 100 -0.93 -15.44 -4.85
CA PHE A 100 0.00 -16.24 -4.05
C PHE A 100 0.89 -17.09 -4.95
N THR A 101 0.34 -17.61 -6.05
CA THR A 101 1.14 -18.40 -6.99
C THR A 101 2.31 -17.58 -7.51
N TYR A 102 2.07 -16.32 -7.88
CA TYR A 102 3.14 -15.44 -8.32
C TYR A 102 4.20 -15.28 -7.21
N LEU A 103 3.73 -15.00 -6.00
CA LEU A 103 4.65 -14.79 -4.88
C LEU A 103 5.48 -16.03 -4.60
N LYS A 104 4.89 -17.20 -4.79
CA LYS A 104 5.59 -18.45 -4.53
C LYS A 104 6.58 -18.78 -5.64
N THR A 105 6.15 -18.67 -6.89
CA THR A 105 6.97 -19.11 -8.01
C THR A 105 8.00 -18.08 -8.43
N VAL A 106 7.69 -16.80 -8.32
CA VAL A 106 8.60 -15.76 -8.78
C VAL A 106 9.42 -15.17 -7.64
N MET A 107 8.80 -14.94 -6.49
CA MET A 107 9.47 -14.29 -5.38
C MET A 107 9.88 -15.24 -4.27
N ASN A 108 9.45 -16.49 -4.35
CA ASN A 108 9.84 -17.52 -3.39
C ASN A 108 9.45 -17.17 -1.96
N ILE A 109 8.20 -16.76 -1.77
CA ILE A 109 7.70 -16.39 -0.45
C ILE A 109 7.85 -17.56 0.52
N PRO A 110 8.41 -17.32 1.72
CA PRO A 110 8.74 -18.40 2.64
C PRO A 110 7.59 -18.81 3.55
N CYS A 111 6.39 -18.97 3.00
CA CYS A 111 5.26 -19.41 3.79
C CYS A 111 4.22 -20.04 2.89
N GLY A 112 3.26 -20.73 3.52
CA GLY A 112 2.16 -21.32 2.78
C GLY A 112 1.05 -20.34 2.52
N LYS A 113 0.06 -20.84 1.79
CA LYS A 113 -1.05 -20.02 1.31
C LYS A 113 -1.88 -19.46 2.46
N ASP A 114 -2.16 -20.30 3.47
CA ASP A 114 -3.04 -19.87 4.56
C ASP A 114 -2.40 -18.75 5.36
N MET A 115 -1.11 -18.86 5.63
CA MET A 115 -0.42 -17.83 6.38
C MET A 115 -0.38 -16.53 5.57
N TYR A 116 -0.11 -16.64 4.27
CA TYR A 116 -0.08 -15.46 3.43
C TYR A 116 -1.41 -14.70 3.47
N TYR A 117 -2.52 -15.42 3.31
CA TYR A 117 -3.82 -14.74 3.28
C TYR A 117 -4.21 -14.21 4.65
N ASP A 118 -3.76 -14.86 5.73
CA ASP A 118 -3.97 -14.32 7.05
C ASP A 118 -3.29 -12.97 7.20
N ARG A 119 -2.05 -12.88 6.75
CA ARG A 119 -1.30 -11.62 6.82
C ARG A 119 -1.85 -10.57 5.87
N TYR A 120 -2.31 -10.98 4.71
CA TYR A 120 -2.94 -10.08 3.75
C TYR A 120 -4.16 -9.40 4.37
N ARG A 121 -5.01 -10.19 5.04
CA ARG A 121 -6.17 -9.64 5.73
C ARG A 121 -5.75 -8.73 6.88
N ARG A 122 -4.74 -9.12 7.61
CA ARG A 122 -4.25 -8.30 8.73
C ARG A 122 -3.74 -6.95 8.23
N PHE A 123 -3.10 -6.93 7.08
CA PHE A 123 -2.62 -5.66 6.51
C PHE A 123 -3.78 -4.68 6.33
N PHE A 124 -4.85 -5.11 5.69
CA PHE A 124 -5.96 -4.20 5.42
C PHE A 124 -6.72 -3.85 6.69
N TRP A 125 -6.77 -4.76 7.64
CA TRP A 125 -7.38 -4.48 8.93
C TRP A 125 -6.59 -3.38 9.66
N LEU A 126 -5.26 -3.45 9.66
CA LEU A 126 -4.43 -2.43 10.27
C LEU A 126 -4.54 -1.11 9.51
N LEU A 127 -4.53 -1.17 8.18
CA LEU A 127 -4.66 0.04 7.37
C LEU A 127 -5.99 0.72 7.61
N ASP A 128 -7.04 -0.06 7.77
CA ASP A 128 -8.37 0.49 8.08
C ASP A 128 -8.32 1.34 9.33
N LYS A 129 -7.64 0.87 10.37
CA LYS A 129 -7.55 1.62 11.62
C LYS A 129 -6.78 2.92 11.43
N GLU A 130 -5.76 2.90 10.58
CA GLU A 130 -4.95 4.09 10.36
C GLU A 130 -5.69 5.15 9.55
N ARG A 131 -6.67 4.73 8.77
CA ARG A 131 -7.36 5.64 7.86
C ARG A 131 -8.81 5.90 8.26
N GLN A 132 -9.16 5.66 9.48
CA GLN A 132 -10.49 6.00 9.97
C GLN A 132 -10.63 7.48 10.27
#